data_229582b6500c42c832f503fee99edd40
#
_entry.id   229582b6500c42c832f503fee99edd40
#
_cell.length_a   1.000
_cell.length_b   1.000
_cell.length_c   1.000
_cell.angle_alpha   90.00
_cell.angle_beta   90.00
_cell.angle_gamma   90.00
#
_symmetry.space_group_name_H-M   'P 1'
#
loop_
_entity.id
_entity.type
_entity.pdbx_description
1 polymer ?
#
loop_
_entity_poly.entity_id
_entity_poly.type
_entity_poly.pdbx_seq_one_letter_code
_entity_poly.pdbx_strand_id
1 'polypeptide(L)'
;IMNQLQHSKKIARKLRAHRIFGGIKPLALKTRSLRSRIMPAPIPEILILPLLQHQGSPAAEIVNVGDQVLKYQLLAAGESALSVPVHAPTSGKIAAITDTPVPGHDEQSQRCIHLRTDGVDEAIDLLPLPDHRALSHWQLLERVNAAGICGLGGAGFPTTEKLRSGIERGIELLIINAAECEPYISADEALIRERAAAVVSGAEILQSICLADRCVIAIEQNKYDAVNQLRHFLESSS
;
A
#
# COMPACT_ATOMS: atom_id res chain seq x y z
N ILE A 1 -21.26 -16.29 -14.68
CA ILE A 1 -20.06 -15.43 -14.88
C ILE A 1 -20.19 -14.61 -16.16
N MET A 2 -20.61 -15.19 -17.30
CA MET A 2 -20.78 -14.44 -18.57
C MET A 2 -21.84 -13.33 -18.53
N ASN A 3 -22.89 -13.42 -17.70
CA ASN A 3 -23.94 -12.38 -17.60
C ASN A 3 -23.53 -11.12 -16.81
N GLN A 4 -22.54 -11.21 -15.91
CA GLN A 4 -22.08 -10.06 -15.12
C GLN A 4 -21.16 -9.14 -15.92
N LEU A 5 -20.36 -9.69 -16.85
CA LEU A 5 -19.50 -8.91 -17.76
C LEU A 5 -20.31 -8.06 -18.77
N GLN A 6 -21.48 -8.52 -19.20
CA GLN A 6 -22.35 -7.73 -20.07
C GLN A 6 -23.00 -6.54 -19.35
N HIS A 7 -23.27 -6.64 -18.05
CA HIS A 7 -23.78 -5.53 -17.25
C HIS A 7 -22.72 -4.47 -17.00
N SER A 8 -21.46 -4.87 -16.78
CA SER A 8 -20.30 -3.98 -16.61
C SER A 8 -20.04 -3.14 -17.87
N LYS A 9 -20.16 -3.73 -19.07
CA LYS A 9 -20.02 -2.99 -20.34
C LYS A 9 -21.10 -1.92 -20.56
N LYS A 10 -22.29 -2.08 -20.00
CA LYS A 10 -23.38 -1.08 -20.09
C LYS A 10 -23.17 0.11 -19.14
N ILE A 11 -22.55 -0.11 -17.99
CA ILE A 11 -22.29 0.96 -17.00
C ILE A 11 -21.13 1.85 -17.44
N ALA A 12 -20.06 1.27 -17.98
CA ALA A 12 -18.90 2.01 -18.50
C ALA A 12 -19.25 2.99 -19.64
N ARG A 13 -20.34 2.74 -20.37
CA ARG A 13 -20.76 3.55 -21.52
C ARG A 13 -21.53 4.82 -21.13
N LYS A 14 -21.93 5.00 -19.87
CA LYS A 14 -22.78 6.11 -19.39
C LYS A 14 -22.12 7.11 -18.45
N LEU A 15 -20.89 6.88 -18.01
CA LEU A 15 -20.18 7.85 -17.20
C LEU A 15 -19.57 8.95 -18.10
N ARG A 16 -20.38 9.95 -18.45
CA ARG A 16 -19.85 11.20 -18.97
C ARG A 16 -19.10 11.90 -17.84
N ALA A 17 -17.82 12.20 -18.06
CA ALA A 17 -17.07 13.05 -17.15
C ALA A 17 -17.82 14.37 -16.96
N HIS A 18 -18.30 14.64 -15.75
CA HIS A 18 -18.94 15.89 -15.42
C HIS A 18 -17.85 16.97 -15.28
N ARG A 19 -18.01 18.09 -15.97
CA ARG A 19 -17.16 19.26 -15.75
C ARG A 19 -17.56 19.91 -14.42
N ILE A 20 -16.58 20.00 -13.52
CA ILE A 20 -16.74 20.78 -12.28
C ILE A 20 -16.57 22.25 -12.66
N PHE A 21 -17.60 23.06 -12.45
CA PHE A 21 -17.55 24.48 -12.73
C PHE A 21 -16.65 25.18 -11.68
N GLY A 22 -15.73 26.06 -12.13
CA GLY A 22 -14.84 26.81 -11.23
C GLY A 22 -13.61 26.04 -10.73
N GLY A 23 -13.37 24.81 -11.20
CA GLY A 23 -12.17 24.05 -10.86
C GLY A 23 -10.90 24.60 -11.53
N ILE A 24 -9.77 24.54 -10.81
CA ILE A 24 -8.45 24.83 -11.36
C ILE A 24 -7.87 23.49 -11.90
N LYS A 25 -7.28 23.54 -13.09
CA LYS A 25 -6.55 22.39 -13.65
C LYS A 25 -5.06 22.72 -13.71
N PRO A 26 -4.27 22.42 -12.68
CA PRO A 26 -2.83 22.64 -12.70
C PRO A 26 -2.15 21.77 -13.77
N LEU A 27 -0.96 22.23 -14.21
CA LEU A 27 -0.13 21.42 -15.12
C LEU A 27 0.39 20.19 -14.35
N ALA A 28 0.12 19.00 -14.87
CA ALA A 28 0.48 17.74 -14.22
C ALA A 28 2.01 17.52 -14.13
N LEU A 29 2.78 17.93 -15.15
CA LEU A 29 4.26 17.89 -15.25
C LEU A 29 4.87 16.52 -14.89
N LYS A 30 4.14 15.43 -15.12
CA LYS A 30 4.54 14.05 -14.74
C LYS A 30 5.46 13.38 -15.77
N THR A 31 5.64 13.96 -16.96
CA THR A 31 6.42 13.35 -18.04
C THR A 31 7.87 13.05 -17.63
N ARG A 32 8.47 13.88 -16.76
CA ARG A 32 9.85 13.69 -16.32
C ARG A 32 9.98 12.48 -15.40
N SER A 33 9.10 12.34 -14.42
CA SER A 33 9.11 11.23 -13.44
C SER A 33 8.74 9.89 -14.09
N LEU A 34 7.91 9.89 -15.13
CA LEU A 34 7.49 8.68 -15.86
C LEU A 34 8.52 8.15 -16.88
N ARG A 35 9.60 8.89 -17.16
CA ARG A 35 10.64 8.43 -18.11
C ARG A 35 11.45 7.26 -17.59
N SER A 36 11.65 7.18 -16.28
CA SER A 36 12.43 6.13 -15.64
C SER A 36 11.53 4.99 -15.20
N ARG A 37 12.09 3.79 -15.15
CA ARG A 37 11.47 2.64 -14.49
C ARG A 37 11.60 2.77 -12.97
N ILE A 38 10.78 2.01 -12.24
CA ILE A 38 10.96 1.83 -10.81
C ILE A 38 12.32 1.15 -10.59
N MET A 39 13.17 1.77 -9.79
CA MET A 39 14.52 1.26 -9.49
C MET A 39 14.63 0.96 -7.99
N PRO A 40 15.38 -0.08 -7.59
CA PRO A 40 15.73 -0.28 -6.19
C PRO A 40 16.49 0.93 -5.66
N ALA A 41 16.12 1.39 -4.47
CA ALA A 41 16.92 2.39 -3.77
C ALA A 41 18.20 1.75 -3.21
N PRO A 42 19.34 2.45 -3.21
CA PRO A 42 20.54 1.96 -2.52
C PRO A 42 20.25 1.83 -1.03
N ILE A 43 20.81 0.80 -0.40
CA ILE A 43 20.68 0.59 1.04
C ILE A 43 21.66 1.54 1.74
N PRO A 44 21.20 2.52 2.55
CA PRO A 44 22.07 3.42 3.28
C PRO A 44 22.71 2.71 4.47
N GLU A 45 23.81 3.24 5.02
CA GLU A 45 24.50 2.67 6.18
C GLU A 45 23.61 2.64 7.44
N ILE A 46 22.76 3.64 7.61
CA ILE A 46 21.83 3.76 8.76
C ILE A 46 20.44 4.08 8.24
N LEU A 47 19.47 3.36 8.77
CA LEU A 47 18.04 3.63 8.60
C LEU A 47 17.43 4.04 9.94
N ILE A 48 16.67 5.13 9.93
CA ILE A 48 15.90 5.60 11.09
C ILE A 48 14.44 5.23 10.85
N LEU A 49 13.90 4.38 11.70
CA LEU A 49 12.56 3.80 11.59
C LEU A 49 11.68 4.36 12.70
N PRO A 50 10.84 5.37 12.44
CA PRO A 50 9.88 5.85 13.41
C PRO A 50 8.89 4.74 13.78
N LEU A 51 8.51 4.65 15.05
CA LEU A 51 7.50 3.71 15.51
C LEU A 51 6.08 4.14 15.15
N LEU A 52 5.90 5.41 14.78
CA LEU A 52 4.65 5.96 14.25
C LEU A 52 4.87 6.47 12.82
N GLN A 53 4.42 5.70 11.82
CA GLN A 53 4.50 6.05 10.40
C GLN A 53 3.11 6.16 9.75
N HIS A 54 2.07 6.26 10.56
CA HIS A 54 0.67 6.21 10.14
C HIS A 54 -0.20 7.05 11.09
N GLN A 55 -1.45 7.21 10.76
CA GLN A 55 -2.42 7.85 11.66
C GLN A 55 -2.80 6.87 12.78
N GLY A 56 -2.62 7.29 14.03
CA GLY A 56 -2.97 6.48 15.19
C GLY A 56 -1.90 6.50 16.28
N SER A 57 -1.63 5.34 16.87
CA SER A 57 -0.69 5.16 17.98
C SER A 57 0.61 4.49 17.50
N PRO A 58 1.78 4.82 18.10
CA PRO A 58 3.02 4.15 17.76
C PRO A 58 2.95 2.65 18.06
N ALA A 59 3.76 1.86 17.35
CA ALA A 59 4.01 0.47 17.70
C ALA A 59 4.97 0.40 18.90
N ALA A 60 4.89 -0.69 19.67
CA ALA A 60 5.81 -0.96 20.78
C ALA A 60 7.01 -1.78 20.29
N GLU A 61 8.22 -1.31 20.57
CA GLU A 61 9.43 -2.03 20.23
C GLU A 61 9.51 -3.40 20.94
N ILE A 62 9.87 -4.44 20.16
CA ILE A 62 10.07 -5.80 20.67
C ILE A 62 11.51 -6.28 20.52
N VAL A 63 12.40 -5.41 20.04
CA VAL A 63 13.83 -5.66 19.87
C VAL A 63 14.65 -4.78 20.81
N ASN A 64 15.89 -5.15 21.04
CA ASN A 64 16.84 -4.44 21.91
C ASN A 64 18.03 -3.90 21.12
N VAL A 65 18.66 -2.88 21.66
CA VAL A 65 19.94 -2.39 21.11
C VAL A 65 20.97 -3.51 21.14
N GLY A 66 21.58 -3.75 19.99
CA GLY A 66 22.55 -4.82 19.80
C GLY A 66 22.00 -6.06 19.06
N ASP A 67 20.70 -6.20 18.95
CA ASP A 67 20.08 -7.33 18.23
C ASP A 67 20.43 -7.31 16.76
N GLN A 68 20.74 -8.49 16.19
CA GLN A 68 20.82 -8.73 14.76
C GLN A 68 19.43 -9.02 14.24
N VAL A 69 19.07 -8.40 13.11
CA VAL A 69 17.75 -8.54 12.51
C VAL A 69 17.86 -8.80 11.01
N LEU A 70 16.92 -9.55 10.48
CA LEU A 70 16.79 -9.85 9.06
C LEU A 70 15.72 -8.96 8.42
N LYS A 71 15.81 -8.77 7.12
CA LYS A 71 14.76 -8.10 6.34
C LYS A 71 13.40 -8.75 6.57
N TYR A 72 12.36 -7.95 6.70
CA TYR A 72 10.98 -8.35 7.03
C TYR A 72 10.76 -8.86 8.45
N GLN A 73 11.78 -8.98 9.29
CA GLN A 73 11.60 -9.32 10.69
C GLN A 73 10.81 -8.23 11.42
N LEU A 74 9.87 -8.63 12.28
CA LEU A 74 9.11 -7.72 13.12
C LEU A 74 10.02 -7.03 14.13
N LEU A 75 10.01 -5.70 14.17
CA LEU A 75 10.79 -4.87 15.08
C LEU A 75 9.93 -4.24 16.18
N ALA A 76 8.69 -3.90 15.84
CA ALA A 76 7.73 -3.34 16.79
C ALA A 76 6.33 -3.86 16.51
N ALA A 77 5.59 -4.19 17.55
CA ALA A 77 4.25 -4.74 17.48
C ALA A 77 3.18 -3.65 17.62
N GLY A 78 2.08 -3.79 16.89
CA GLY A 78 0.90 -2.96 17.08
C GLY A 78 0.13 -3.39 18.33
N GLU A 79 -0.13 -2.47 19.25
CA GLU A 79 -0.82 -2.75 20.51
C GLU A 79 -2.28 -2.32 20.52
N SER A 80 -2.75 -1.65 19.50
CA SER A 80 -4.13 -1.15 19.38
C SER A 80 -4.64 -1.26 17.94
N ALA A 81 -5.94 -1.08 17.76
CA ALA A 81 -6.57 -1.07 16.45
C ALA A 81 -5.98 -0.05 15.46
N LEU A 82 -5.47 1.07 15.98
CA LEU A 82 -4.82 2.12 15.20
C LEU A 82 -3.29 2.10 15.35
N SER A 83 -2.70 0.95 15.67
CA SER A 83 -1.25 0.76 15.73
C SER A 83 -0.84 -0.29 14.70
N VAL A 84 0.13 0.04 13.86
CA VAL A 84 0.58 -0.82 12.75
C VAL A 84 1.98 -1.35 13.06
N PRO A 85 2.22 -2.66 12.90
CA PRO A 85 3.55 -3.24 13.09
C PRO A 85 4.63 -2.61 12.22
N VAL A 86 5.85 -2.53 12.75
CA VAL A 86 7.03 -2.06 12.02
C VAL A 86 7.99 -3.23 11.79
N HIS A 87 8.42 -3.42 10.54
CA HIS A 87 9.34 -4.46 10.11
C HIS A 87 10.67 -3.90 9.65
N ALA A 88 11.72 -4.70 9.73
CA ALA A 88 13.03 -4.35 9.20
C ALA A 88 13.01 -4.24 7.66
N PRO A 89 13.39 -3.10 7.07
CA PRO A 89 13.44 -2.95 5.61
C PRO A 89 14.62 -3.68 4.97
N THR A 90 15.63 -4.03 5.74
CA THR A 90 16.82 -4.77 5.35
C THR A 90 17.45 -5.44 6.58
N SER A 91 18.46 -6.29 6.39
CA SER A 91 19.22 -6.89 7.47
C SER A 91 20.24 -5.93 8.09
N GLY A 92 20.60 -6.20 9.35
CA GLY A 92 21.57 -5.39 10.07
C GLY A 92 21.48 -5.52 11.58
N LYS A 93 21.98 -4.53 12.30
CA LYS A 93 22.05 -4.49 13.76
C LYS A 93 21.33 -3.27 14.32
N ILE A 94 20.51 -3.47 15.36
CA ILE A 94 19.89 -2.37 16.08
C ILE A 94 20.95 -1.55 16.79
N ALA A 95 21.20 -0.35 16.32
CA ALA A 95 22.26 0.53 16.83
C ALA A 95 21.78 1.39 18.01
N ALA A 96 20.54 1.84 17.97
CA ALA A 96 19.91 2.64 19.04
C ALA A 96 18.39 2.54 18.98
N ILE A 97 17.73 2.79 20.08
CA ILE A 97 16.28 3.02 20.19
C ILE A 97 16.12 4.30 21.00
N THR A 98 15.79 5.41 20.34
CA THR A 98 15.81 6.73 20.96
C THR A 98 14.86 7.69 20.24
N ASP A 99 14.54 8.80 20.90
CA ASP A 99 13.78 9.87 20.28
C ASP A 99 14.65 10.62 19.26
N THR A 100 14.14 10.73 18.05
CA THR A 100 14.88 11.30 16.92
C THR A 100 13.96 12.27 16.15
N PRO A 101 14.45 13.45 15.75
CA PRO A 101 13.71 14.34 14.86
C PRO A 101 13.37 13.62 13.56
N VAL A 102 12.09 13.64 13.18
CA VAL A 102 11.60 13.04 11.93
C VAL A 102 10.85 14.07 11.11
N PRO A 103 10.82 13.95 9.77
CA PRO A 103 10.01 14.81 8.92
C PRO A 103 8.53 14.72 9.32
N GLY A 104 7.88 15.86 9.53
CA GLY A 104 6.46 15.94 9.91
C GLY A 104 6.02 17.39 10.06
N HIS A 105 4.74 17.60 10.40
CA HIS A 105 4.17 18.95 10.52
C HIS A 105 4.79 19.76 11.65
N ASP A 106 5.29 19.15 12.71
CA ASP A 106 5.71 19.84 13.93
C ASP A 106 7.21 19.66 14.26
N GLU A 107 8.01 19.05 13.37
CA GLU A 107 9.44 18.74 13.59
C GLU A 107 9.72 18.08 14.96
N GLN A 108 8.74 17.38 15.52
CA GLN A 108 8.86 16.77 16.83
C GLN A 108 9.69 15.50 16.77
N SER A 109 10.47 15.26 17.83
CA SER A 109 11.15 13.99 18.00
C SER A 109 10.14 12.87 18.27
N GLN A 110 10.35 11.74 17.63
CA GLN A 110 9.57 10.52 17.80
C GLN A 110 10.48 9.37 18.22
N ARG A 111 9.91 8.40 18.92
CA ARG A 111 10.59 7.15 19.22
C ARG A 111 10.93 6.42 17.94
N CYS A 112 12.22 6.16 17.71
CA CYS A 112 12.75 5.54 16.49
C CYS A 112 13.69 4.39 16.81
N ILE A 113 13.68 3.38 15.94
CA ILE A 113 14.70 2.34 15.89
C ILE A 113 15.75 2.77 14.86
N HIS A 114 17.03 2.82 15.25
CA HIS A 114 18.14 3.05 14.34
C HIS A 114 18.73 1.70 13.94
N LEU A 115 18.57 1.34 12.68
CA LEU A 115 19.11 0.11 12.10
C LEU A 115 20.40 0.45 11.34
N ARG A 116 21.54 -0.07 11.84
CA ARG A 116 22.79 -0.08 11.08
C ARG A 116 22.75 -1.26 10.12
N THR A 117 22.71 -0.98 8.85
CA THR A 117 22.58 -2.01 7.80
C THR A 117 23.91 -2.75 7.61
N ASP A 118 23.88 -4.01 7.22
CA ASP A 118 25.06 -4.84 6.93
C ASP A 118 25.39 -4.91 5.43
N GLY A 119 24.52 -4.38 4.57
CA GLY A 119 24.66 -4.41 3.12
C GLY A 119 24.38 -5.77 2.48
N VAL A 120 24.01 -6.79 3.26
CA VAL A 120 23.73 -8.15 2.78
C VAL A 120 22.30 -8.30 2.29
N ASP A 121 21.36 -7.57 2.90
CA ASP A 121 19.91 -7.60 2.62
C ASP A 121 19.29 -8.99 2.80
N GLU A 122 19.79 -9.76 3.78
CA GLU A 122 19.28 -11.09 4.09
C GLU A 122 17.87 -11.02 4.67
N ALA A 123 16.97 -11.85 4.16
CA ALA A 123 15.56 -11.86 4.57
C ALA A 123 15.22 -13.08 5.42
N ILE A 124 14.19 -12.94 6.27
CA ILE A 124 13.57 -14.10 6.90
C ILE A 124 12.92 -14.99 5.83
N ASP A 125 12.74 -16.28 6.15
CA ASP A 125 11.94 -17.17 5.31
C ASP A 125 10.49 -16.70 5.26
N LEU A 126 10.07 -16.23 4.10
CA LEU A 126 8.69 -15.83 3.86
C LEU A 126 7.85 -17.09 3.57
N LEU A 127 6.72 -17.20 4.25
CA LEU A 127 5.74 -18.25 3.99
C LEU A 127 4.73 -17.75 2.95
N PRO A 128 4.92 -18.02 1.65
CA PRO A 128 4.01 -17.57 0.62
C PRO A 128 2.64 -18.19 0.82
N LEU A 129 1.60 -17.44 0.49
CA LEU A 129 0.24 -17.96 0.44
C LEU A 129 -0.08 -18.32 -1.02
N PRO A 130 -0.09 -19.61 -1.39
CA PRO A 130 -0.28 -20.04 -2.79
C PRO A 130 -1.64 -19.66 -3.33
N ASP A 131 -2.68 -19.74 -2.51
CA ASP A 131 -4.06 -19.39 -2.86
C ASP A 131 -4.72 -18.65 -1.70
N HIS A 132 -4.95 -17.36 -1.86
CA HIS A 132 -5.65 -16.55 -0.86
C HIS A 132 -7.12 -16.95 -0.69
N ARG A 133 -7.72 -17.60 -1.71
CA ARG A 133 -9.14 -18.05 -1.68
C ARG A 133 -9.37 -19.21 -0.72
N ALA A 134 -8.29 -19.91 -0.30
CA ALA A 134 -8.37 -20.95 0.70
C ALA A 134 -8.54 -20.42 2.14
N LEU A 135 -8.33 -19.12 2.36
CA LEU A 135 -8.45 -18.49 3.67
C LEU A 135 -9.79 -17.75 3.82
N SER A 136 -10.28 -17.72 5.05
CA SER A 136 -11.41 -16.87 5.40
C SER A 136 -11.01 -15.39 5.35
N HIS A 137 -12.00 -14.50 5.18
CA HIS A 137 -11.77 -13.06 5.19
C HIS A 137 -11.09 -12.56 6.48
N TRP A 138 -11.37 -13.17 7.64
CA TRP A 138 -10.69 -12.85 8.90
C TRP A 138 -9.21 -13.26 8.88
N GLN A 139 -8.89 -14.43 8.36
CA GLN A 139 -7.50 -14.87 8.22
C GLN A 139 -6.72 -13.99 7.25
N LEU A 140 -7.34 -13.53 6.17
CA LEU A 140 -6.73 -12.57 5.25
C LEU A 140 -6.54 -11.20 5.91
N LEU A 141 -7.52 -10.73 6.68
CA LEU A 141 -7.44 -9.48 7.43
C LEU A 141 -6.28 -9.50 8.43
N GLU A 142 -6.11 -10.61 9.15
CA GLU A 142 -4.98 -10.80 10.08
C GLU A 142 -3.62 -10.80 9.34
N ARG A 143 -3.55 -11.35 8.13
CA ARG A 143 -2.34 -11.27 7.30
C ARG A 143 -2.00 -9.84 6.89
N VAL A 144 -3.01 -9.05 6.52
CA VAL A 144 -2.85 -7.62 6.19
C VAL A 144 -2.37 -6.85 7.42
N ASN A 145 -2.93 -7.15 8.60
CA ASN A 145 -2.51 -6.56 9.86
C ASN A 145 -1.05 -6.92 10.20
N ALA A 146 -0.73 -8.21 10.19
CA ALA A 146 0.62 -8.70 10.48
C ALA A 146 1.68 -8.17 9.51
N ALA A 147 1.31 -7.89 8.26
CA ALA A 147 2.20 -7.29 7.26
C ALA A 147 2.43 -5.78 7.46
N GLY A 148 1.74 -5.15 8.42
CA GLY A 148 1.94 -3.73 8.72
C GLY A 148 1.47 -2.78 7.60
N ILE A 149 0.41 -3.14 6.88
CA ILE A 149 -0.04 -2.37 5.71
C ILE A 149 -0.87 -1.17 6.15
N CYS A 150 -0.46 0.02 5.74
CA CYS A 150 -1.22 1.26 5.89
C CYS A 150 -1.32 2.02 4.56
N GLY A 151 -2.24 2.98 4.50
CA GLY A 151 -2.42 3.81 3.32
C GLY A 151 -1.21 4.73 3.08
N LEU A 152 -0.72 4.78 1.84
CA LEU A 152 0.40 5.64 1.44
C LEU A 152 -0.03 6.88 0.64
N GLY A 153 -1.34 7.11 0.49
CA GLY A 153 -1.91 8.23 -0.24
C GLY A 153 -2.14 9.51 0.61
N GLY A 154 -1.31 9.74 1.62
CA GLY A 154 -1.31 10.97 2.43
C GLY A 154 -1.79 10.79 3.87
N ALA A 155 -2.96 10.19 4.12
CA ALA A 155 -3.52 10.08 5.47
C ALA A 155 -2.84 9.01 6.34
N GLY A 156 -2.12 8.06 5.76
CA GLY A 156 -1.45 6.99 6.53
C GLY A 156 -2.42 6.15 7.37
N PHE A 157 -3.68 5.97 6.93
CA PHE A 157 -4.66 5.25 7.74
C PHE A 157 -4.42 3.74 7.72
N PRO A 158 -4.48 3.04 8.88
CA PRO A 158 -4.29 1.59 8.95
C PRO A 158 -5.28 0.84 8.06
N THR A 159 -4.77 0.04 7.13
CA THR A 159 -5.59 -0.65 6.13
C THR A 159 -6.53 -1.66 6.78
N THR A 160 -6.07 -2.36 7.82
CA THR A 160 -6.87 -3.33 8.58
C THR A 160 -8.15 -2.71 9.13
N GLU A 161 -8.07 -1.52 9.74
CA GLU A 161 -9.23 -0.85 10.30
C GLU A 161 -10.21 -0.35 9.22
N LYS A 162 -9.68 0.11 8.10
CA LYS A 162 -10.51 0.46 6.94
C LYS A 162 -11.30 -0.75 6.44
N LEU A 163 -10.64 -1.90 6.31
CA LEU A 163 -11.26 -3.14 5.84
C LEU A 163 -12.27 -3.69 6.86
N ARG A 164 -11.93 -3.68 8.16
CA ARG A 164 -12.83 -4.07 9.26
C ARG A 164 -14.13 -3.27 9.22
N SER A 165 -14.03 -1.94 9.10
CA SER A 165 -15.21 -1.07 8.95
C SER A 165 -16.03 -1.40 7.69
N GLY A 166 -15.37 -1.82 6.60
CA GLY A 166 -16.06 -2.29 5.38
C GLY A 166 -16.86 -3.56 5.60
N ILE A 167 -16.27 -4.55 6.28
CA ILE A 167 -16.93 -5.81 6.64
C ILE A 167 -18.16 -5.55 7.51
N GLU A 168 -18.02 -4.76 8.57
CA GLU A 168 -19.09 -4.45 9.52
C GLU A 168 -20.28 -3.73 8.86
N ARG A 169 -20.04 -2.91 7.85
CA ARG A 169 -21.06 -2.15 7.13
C ARG A 169 -21.69 -2.92 5.97
N GLY A 170 -21.09 -4.04 5.52
CA GLY A 170 -21.59 -4.81 4.39
C GLY A 170 -21.53 -4.03 3.09
N ILE A 171 -20.33 -3.70 2.59
CA ILE A 171 -20.17 -2.92 1.36
C ILE A 171 -20.43 -3.78 0.12
N GLU A 172 -21.16 -3.24 -0.86
CA GLU A 172 -21.41 -3.88 -2.14
C GLU A 172 -20.27 -3.63 -3.15
N LEU A 173 -19.58 -2.49 -3.04
CA LEU A 173 -18.59 -2.03 -4.00
C LEU A 173 -17.29 -1.62 -3.31
N LEU A 174 -16.20 -2.28 -3.65
CA LEU A 174 -14.84 -1.86 -3.33
C LEU A 174 -14.30 -0.98 -4.48
N ILE A 175 -13.77 0.18 -4.14
CA ILE A 175 -13.11 1.07 -5.11
C ILE A 175 -11.62 1.17 -4.76
N ILE A 176 -10.77 0.71 -5.67
CA ILE A 176 -9.34 0.96 -5.63
C ILE A 176 -9.09 2.32 -6.30
N ASN A 177 -8.72 3.30 -5.50
CA ASN A 177 -8.47 4.64 -6.00
C ASN A 177 -7.05 4.72 -6.59
N ALA A 178 -6.97 4.81 -7.92
CA ALA A 178 -5.75 5.02 -8.68
C ALA A 178 -5.76 6.41 -9.37
N ALA A 179 -6.52 7.37 -8.85
CA ALA A 179 -6.50 8.76 -9.28
C ALA A 179 -5.40 9.52 -8.54
N GLU A 180 -4.34 9.87 -9.25
CA GLU A 180 -3.15 10.51 -8.74
C GLU A 180 -3.10 11.96 -9.22
N CYS A 181 -3.74 12.86 -8.45
CA CYS A 181 -4.05 14.22 -8.90
C CYS A 181 -2.87 15.20 -8.78
N GLU A 182 -1.92 14.96 -7.86
CA GLU A 182 -0.86 15.90 -7.52
C GLU A 182 0.12 16.10 -8.68
N PRO A 183 0.50 17.34 -9.01
CA PRO A 183 1.55 17.63 -9.97
C PRO A 183 2.87 16.94 -9.60
N TYR A 184 3.63 16.51 -10.60
CA TYR A 184 4.92 15.79 -10.50
C TYR A 184 4.84 14.37 -9.93
N ILE A 185 3.87 14.04 -9.08
CA ILE A 185 3.72 12.70 -8.47
C ILE A 185 3.23 11.71 -9.53
N SER A 186 3.93 10.56 -9.65
CA SER A 186 3.64 9.51 -10.64
C SER A 186 3.90 8.10 -10.10
N ALA A 187 3.88 7.94 -8.77
CA ALA A 187 4.16 6.66 -8.12
C ALA A 187 3.11 5.60 -8.47
N ASP A 188 1.82 5.97 -8.43
CA ASP A 188 0.71 5.05 -8.72
C ASP A 188 0.68 4.66 -10.20
N GLU A 189 0.86 5.63 -11.10
CA GLU A 189 0.92 5.36 -12.53
C GLU A 189 2.10 4.45 -12.89
N ALA A 190 3.30 4.71 -12.33
CA ALA A 190 4.48 3.89 -12.53
C ALA A 190 4.27 2.47 -11.99
N LEU A 191 3.71 2.34 -10.77
CA LEU A 191 3.40 1.06 -10.15
C LEU A 191 2.44 0.24 -11.02
N ILE A 192 1.34 0.83 -11.47
CA ILE A 192 0.36 0.14 -12.31
C ILE A 192 1.00 -0.25 -13.65
N ARG A 193 1.76 0.64 -14.28
CA ARG A 193 2.45 0.35 -15.55
C ARG A 193 3.40 -0.84 -15.45
N GLU A 194 4.13 -0.98 -14.34
CA GLU A 194 5.18 -1.99 -14.18
C GLU A 194 4.77 -3.21 -13.36
N ARG A 195 3.70 -3.10 -12.57
CA ARG A 195 3.26 -4.12 -11.60
C ARG A 195 1.74 -4.34 -11.61
N ALA A 196 1.08 -4.17 -12.76
CA ALA A 196 -0.38 -4.29 -12.87
C ALA A 196 -0.91 -5.61 -12.30
N ALA A 197 -0.22 -6.74 -12.54
CA ALA A 197 -0.60 -8.04 -11.98
C ALA A 197 -0.68 -8.03 -10.45
N ALA A 198 0.31 -7.42 -9.78
CA ALA A 198 0.31 -7.32 -8.32
C ALA A 198 -0.82 -6.40 -7.81
N VAL A 199 -1.11 -5.31 -8.53
CA VAL A 199 -2.22 -4.40 -8.19
C VAL A 199 -3.57 -5.11 -8.31
N VAL A 200 -3.79 -5.87 -9.39
CA VAL A 200 -5.03 -6.65 -9.60
C VAL A 200 -5.17 -7.73 -8.53
N SER A 201 -4.10 -8.50 -8.25
CA SER A 201 -4.11 -9.51 -7.20
C SER A 201 -4.38 -8.92 -5.81
N GLY A 202 -3.78 -7.77 -5.50
CA GLY A 202 -4.08 -7.04 -4.26
C GLY A 202 -5.54 -6.60 -4.18
N ALA A 203 -6.13 -6.12 -5.28
CA ALA A 203 -7.53 -5.75 -5.35
C ALA A 203 -8.46 -6.94 -5.11
N GLU A 204 -8.15 -8.13 -5.65
CA GLU A 204 -8.90 -9.38 -5.43
C GLU A 204 -8.85 -9.81 -3.97
N ILE A 205 -7.66 -9.72 -3.32
CA ILE A 205 -7.51 -10.02 -1.89
C ILE A 205 -8.37 -9.07 -1.05
N LEU A 206 -8.31 -7.75 -1.31
CA LEU A 206 -9.10 -6.77 -0.59
C LEU A 206 -10.60 -6.96 -0.81
N GLN A 207 -11.03 -7.32 -2.02
CA GLN A 207 -12.42 -7.66 -2.31
C GLN A 207 -12.87 -8.89 -1.51
N SER A 208 -12.04 -9.92 -1.43
CA SER A 208 -12.31 -11.13 -0.64
C SER A 208 -12.42 -10.84 0.86
N ILE A 209 -11.58 -9.94 1.38
CA ILE A 209 -11.65 -9.50 2.78
C ILE A 209 -12.95 -8.75 3.06
N CYS A 210 -13.31 -7.80 2.21
CA CYS A 210 -14.50 -6.97 2.40
C CYS A 210 -15.81 -7.69 2.05
N LEU A 211 -15.75 -8.89 1.47
CA LEU A 211 -16.91 -9.61 0.94
C LEU A 211 -17.74 -8.78 -0.06
N ALA A 212 -17.07 -7.87 -0.78
CA ALA A 212 -17.72 -6.96 -1.70
C ALA A 212 -18.13 -7.69 -3.00
N ASP A 213 -19.35 -7.46 -3.49
CA ASP A 213 -19.87 -8.06 -4.72
C ASP A 213 -19.04 -7.66 -5.94
N ARG A 214 -18.52 -6.43 -5.93
CA ARG A 214 -17.78 -5.86 -7.05
C ARG A 214 -16.55 -5.10 -6.56
N CYS A 215 -15.49 -5.15 -7.39
CA CYS A 215 -14.31 -4.30 -7.24
C CYS A 215 -14.10 -3.46 -8.51
N VAL A 216 -13.76 -2.20 -8.35
CA VAL A 216 -13.50 -1.26 -9.44
C VAL A 216 -12.18 -0.54 -9.18
N ILE A 217 -11.33 -0.46 -10.19
CA ILE A 217 -10.13 0.39 -10.16
C ILE A 217 -10.46 1.71 -10.84
N ALA A 218 -10.48 2.81 -10.09
CA ALA A 218 -10.77 4.15 -10.58
C ALA A 218 -9.46 4.84 -10.96
N ILE A 219 -9.23 5.04 -12.25
CA ILE A 219 -8.00 5.63 -12.81
C ILE A 219 -8.32 6.78 -13.77
N GLU A 220 -7.47 7.77 -13.84
CA GLU A 220 -7.62 8.91 -14.75
C GLU A 220 -7.48 8.48 -16.22
N GLN A 221 -8.33 9.03 -17.09
CA GLN A 221 -8.39 8.67 -18.52
C GLN A 221 -7.09 8.95 -19.28
N ASN A 222 -6.28 9.92 -18.83
CA ASN A 222 -5.00 10.30 -19.46
C ASN A 222 -3.84 9.34 -19.16
N LYS A 223 -4.05 8.33 -18.31
CA LYS A 223 -3.06 7.31 -17.92
C LYS A 223 -3.10 6.11 -18.88
N TYR A 224 -2.91 6.34 -20.19
CA TYR A 224 -3.14 5.34 -21.24
C TYR A 224 -2.38 4.04 -21.03
N ASP A 225 -1.08 4.12 -20.70
CA ASP A 225 -0.24 2.92 -20.56
C ASP A 225 -0.67 2.09 -19.35
N ALA A 226 -0.93 2.73 -18.21
CA ALA A 226 -1.42 2.07 -17.01
C ALA A 226 -2.81 1.42 -17.24
N VAL A 227 -3.73 2.11 -17.93
CA VAL A 227 -5.05 1.58 -18.28
C VAL A 227 -4.92 0.35 -19.18
N ASN A 228 -4.02 0.38 -20.17
CA ASN A 228 -3.80 -0.74 -21.09
C ASN A 228 -3.22 -1.95 -20.35
N GLN A 229 -2.28 -1.75 -19.42
CA GLN A 229 -1.74 -2.83 -18.61
C GLN A 229 -2.82 -3.47 -17.71
N LEU A 230 -3.64 -2.67 -17.03
CA LEU A 230 -4.75 -3.19 -16.25
C LEU A 230 -5.74 -4.00 -17.10
N ARG A 231 -6.12 -3.51 -18.27
CA ARG A 231 -7.03 -4.23 -19.19
C ARG A 231 -6.46 -5.58 -19.61
N HIS A 232 -5.18 -5.61 -19.99
CA HIS A 232 -4.51 -6.83 -20.37
C HIS A 232 -4.60 -7.91 -19.29
N PHE A 233 -4.33 -7.56 -18.01
CA PHE A 233 -4.39 -8.50 -16.91
C PHE A 233 -5.83 -8.90 -16.53
N LEU A 234 -6.78 -7.98 -16.59
CA LEU A 234 -8.18 -8.28 -16.28
C LEU A 234 -8.83 -9.18 -17.35
N GLU A 235 -8.42 -9.06 -18.62
CA GLU A 235 -8.92 -9.91 -19.70
C GLU A 235 -8.28 -11.29 -19.69
N SER A 236 -7.04 -11.43 -19.23
CA SER A 236 -6.35 -12.72 -19.11
C SER A 236 -6.74 -13.54 -17.89
N SER A 237 -7.36 -12.90 -16.88
CA SER A 237 -7.81 -13.54 -15.62
C SER A 237 -9.29 -13.95 -15.65
N SER A 238 -10.00 -13.76 -16.77
CA SER A 238 -11.40 -14.12 -17.01
C SER A 238 -11.47 -15.42 -17.81
#